data_f93b18ecaba76ad674161ff00468816d
#
_entry.id   f93b18ecaba76ad674161ff00468816d
#
_cell.length_a   1.000
_cell.length_b   1.000
_cell.length_c   1.000
_cell.angle_alpha   90.00
_cell.angle_beta   90.00
_cell.angle_gamma   90.00
#
_symmetry.space_group_name_H-M   'P 1'
#
loop_
_entity.id
_entity.type
_entity.pdbx_description
1 polymer ?
#
loop_
_entity_poly.entity_id
_entity_poly.type
_entity_poly.pdbx_seq_one_letter_code
_entity_poly.pdbx_strand_id
1 'polypeptide(L)'
;MAKRILVPIGDSMRAEAIVPVVAALARDGGSTVRLLSVQPLPRTRFVDYAPPVPAAGYDVGFTVDVPPRVLAYGHAHEERLESETLERLRRLEPLLDGVPVERAVRFGDVVEEIAREADAFNADLVAVTQRRRSWWRPALARIADRVRARVRVPVLALSGGA
;
A
#
# COMPACT_ATOMS: atom_id res chain seq x y z
N MET A 1 10.40 -25.75 2.51
CA MET A 1 10.87 -24.55 1.77
C MET A 1 10.36 -23.31 2.47
N ALA A 2 11.24 -22.39 2.77
CA ALA A 2 10.85 -21.10 3.33
C ALA A 2 9.91 -20.37 2.35
N LYS A 3 8.74 -20.00 2.80
CA LYS A 3 7.75 -19.26 2.00
C LYS A 3 7.94 -17.75 2.21
N ARG A 4 7.57 -16.98 1.21
CA ARG A 4 7.54 -15.53 1.27
C ARG A 4 6.10 -15.04 1.36
N ILE A 5 5.76 -14.41 2.46
CA ILE A 5 4.39 -13.96 2.75
C ILE A 5 4.36 -12.44 2.66
N LEU A 6 3.60 -11.92 1.72
CA LEU A 6 3.35 -10.47 1.60
C LEU A 6 2.09 -10.11 2.40
N VAL A 7 2.19 -9.10 3.25
CA VAL A 7 1.13 -8.66 4.15
C VAL A 7 0.87 -7.17 3.95
N PRO A 8 -0.09 -6.80 3.11
CA PRO A 8 -0.54 -5.42 2.99
C PRO A 8 -1.23 -4.95 4.28
N ILE A 9 -0.71 -3.88 4.86
CA ILE A 9 -1.21 -3.24 6.08
C ILE A 9 -1.79 -1.87 5.72
N GLY A 10 -3.08 -1.70 5.92
CA GLY A 10 -3.74 -0.41 5.78
C GLY A 10 -3.59 0.46 7.04
N ASP A 11 -4.10 1.69 6.97
CA ASP A 11 -3.97 2.68 8.07
C ASP A 11 -4.91 2.43 9.26
N SER A 12 -5.67 1.33 9.25
CA SER A 12 -6.58 1.00 10.35
C SER A 12 -5.97 -0.02 11.30
N MET A 13 -6.20 0.12 12.59
CA MET A 13 -5.83 -0.88 13.61
C MET A 13 -6.38 -2.29 13.29
N ARG A 14 -7.50 -2.37 12.57
CA ARG A 14 -8.07 -3.65 12.11
C ARG A 14 -7.20 -4.33 11.06
N ALA A 15 -6.44 -3.57 10.27
CA ALA A 15 -5.51 -4.13 9.32
C ALA A 15 -4.34 -4.85 10.01
N GLU A 16 -4.03 -4.46 11.22
CA GLU A 16 -2.97 -5.04 12.03
C GLU A 16 -3.37 -6.39 12.65
N ALA A 17 -4.68 -6.67 12.75
CA ALA A 17 -5.19 -7.92 13.32
C ALA A 17 -4.76 -9.19 12.55
N ILE A 18 -4.31 -9.04 11.30
CA ILE A 18 -3.78 -10.16 10.51
C ILE A 18 -2.37 -10.59 10.99
N VAL A 19 -1.62 -9.67 11.60
CA VAL A 19 -0.20 -9.90 11.91
C VAL A 19 0.03 -11.10 12.83
N PRO A 20 -0.72 -11.30 13.95
CA PRO A 20 -0.56 -12.47 14.79
C PRO A 20 -0.83 -13.79 14.08
N VAL A 21 -1.80 -13.80 13.16
CA VAL A 21 -2.15 -15.00 12.38
C VAL A 21 -1.04 -15.34 11.39
N VAL A 22 -0.53 -14.33 10.71
CA VAL A 22 0.62 -14.49 9.81
C VAL A 22 1.87 -14.91 10.57
N ALA A 23 2.08 -14.38 11.77
CA ALA A 23 3.20 -14.77 12.62
C ALA A 23 3.18 -16.25 12.96
N ALA A 24 2.02 -16.80 13.35
CA ALA A 24 1.87 -18.23 13.61
C ALA A 24 2.17 -19.06 12.35
N LEU A 25 1.57 -18.69 11.22
CA LEU A 25 1.78 -19.37 9.94
C LEU A 25 3.25 -19.33 9.49
N ALA A 26 3.91 -18.18 9.69
CA ALA A 26 5.29 -18.00 9.28
C ALA A 26 6.28 -18.78 10.14
N ARG A 27 6.05 -18.87 11.45
CA ARG A 27 6.88 -19.68 12.36
C ARG A 27 6.83 -21.15 12.01
N ASP A 28 5.63 -21.69 11.77
CA ASP A 28 5.44 -23.08 11.42
C ASP A 28 6.12 -23.46 10.09
N GLY A 29 6.14 -22.52 9.15
CA GLY A 29 6.71 -22.74 7.82
C GLY A 29 8.15 -22.23 7.62
N GLY A 30 8.78 -21.64 8.62
CA GLY A 30 10.09 -20.98 8.47
C GLY A 30 10.09 -19.90 7.39
N SER A 31 9.01 -19.13 7.31
CA SER A 31 8.75 -18.17 6.24
C SER A 31 9.33 -16.79 6.54
N THR A 32 9.57 -16.01 5.48
CA THR A 32 9.90 -14.57 5.57
C THR A 32 8.62 -13.77 5.33
N VAL A 33 8.38 -12.75 6.15
CA VAL A 33 7.22 -11.87 6.04
C VAL A 33 7.66 -10.50 5.56
N ARG A 34 6.98 -9.95 4.53
CA ARG A 34 7.12 -8.56 4.14
C ARG A 34 5.83 -7.81 4.46
N LEU A 35 5.94 -6.83 5.35
CA LEU A 35 4.89 -5.86 5.64
C LEU A 35 4.91 -4.77 4.57
N LEU A 36 3.80 -4.57 3.89
CA LEU A 36 3.65 -3.56 2.85
C LEU A 36 2.60 -2.52 3.25
N SER A 37 2.93 -1.26 3.17
CA SER A 37 1.94 -0.19 3.21
C SER A 37 1.89 0.52 1.86
N VAL A 38 0.68 0.70 1.34
CA VAL A 38 0.46 1.46 0.11
C VAL A 38 -0.22 2.77 0.47
N GLN A 39 0.47 3.86 0.18
CA GLN A 39 -0.02 5.21 0.40
C GLN A 39 -0.59 5.79 -0.90
N PRO A 40 -1.64 6.62 -0.84
CA PRO A 40 -2.09 7.35 -2.01
C PRO A 40 -0.97 8.27 -2.50
N LEU A 41 -0.86 8.40 -3.82
CA LEU A 41 0.03 9.41 -4.39
C LEU A 41 -0.32 10.78 -3.77
N PRO A 42 0.68 11.51 -3.26
CA PRO A 42 0.45 12.86 -2.81
C PRO A 42 -0.21 13.64 -3.96
N ARG A 43 -1.41 14.13 -3.72
CA ARG A 43 -2.02 15.07 -4.65
C ARG A 43 -1.20 16.34 -4.58
N THR A 44 -0.21 16.49 -5.44
CA THR A 44 0.33 17.80 -5.75
C THR A 44 -0.86 18.62 -6.21
N ARG A 45 -1.23 19.62 -5.42
CA ARG A 45 -2.30 20.55 -5.77
C ARG A 45 -1.84 21.42 -6.94
N PHE A 46 -1.68 20.81 -8.11
CA PHE A 46 -1.49 21.53 -9.35
C PHE A 46 -2.75 22.34 -9.75
N VAL A 47 -3.88 22.10 -9.07
CA VAL A 47 -5.17 22.69 -9.43
C VAL A 47 -5.28 24.15 -8.96
N ASP A 48 -4.50 24.58 -7.98
CA ASP A 48 -4.64 25.94 -7.43
C ASP A 48 -3.71 26.99 -8.11
N TYR A 49 -2.87 26.58 -9.06
CA TYR A 49 -2.05 27.49 -9.85
C TYR A 49 -2.25 27.28 -11.35
N ALA A 50 -3.50 27.32 -11.78
CA ALA A 50 -3.77 27.62 -13.18
C ALA A 50 -3.70 29.15 -13.30
N PRO A 51 -2.70 29.74 -13.98
CA PRO A 51 -2.74 31.15 -14.29
C PRO A 51 -4.03 31.40 -15.07
N PRO A 52 -4.70 32.56 -14.88
CA PRO A 52 -5.88 32.90 -15.64
C PRO A 52 -5.53 32.83 -17.11
N VAL A 53 -6.15 31.90 -17.83
CA VAL A 53 -6.00 31.74 -19.28
C VAL A 53 -6.51 33.06 -19.92
N PRO A 54 -5.65 33.81 -20.57
CA PRO A 54 -6.15 34.97 -21.33
C PRO A 54 -7.10 34.46 -22.41
N ALA A 55 -8.30 34.99 -22.45
CA ALA A 55 -9.36 34.63 -23.39
C ALA A 55 -9.08 35.15 -24.81
N ALA A 56 -7.93 34.89 -25.36
CA ALA A 56 -7.57 35.24 -26.73
C ALA A 56 -6.61 34.19 -27.28
N GLY A 57 -7.11 33.41 -28.21
CA GLY A 57 -6.54 32.42 -29.11
C GLY A 57 -5.07 32.60 -29.51
N TYR A 58 -4.16 32.27 -28.63
CA TYR A 58 -2.78 32.05 -28.98
C TYR A 58 -2.48 30.58 -28.69
N ASP A 59 -2.12 29.87 -29.75
CA ASP A 59 -1.57 28.54 -29.74
C ASP A 59 -0.15 28.62 -29.12
N VAL A 60 -0.11 28.70 -27.80
CA VAL A 60 1.13 28.62 -27.03
C VAL A 60 1.22 27.18 -26.55
N GLY A 61 2.13 26.41 -27.16
CA GLY A 61 2.56 25.12 -26.64
C GLY A 61 3.05 25.29 -25.21
N PHE A 62 2.17 25.11 -24.24
CA PHE A 62 2.51 25.14 -22.83
C PHE A 62 3.31 23.87 -22.48
N THR A 63 4.60 23.97 -22.48
CA THR A 63 5.42 23.21 -21.54
C THR A 63 5.18 23.83 -20.17
N VAL A 64 4.39 23.17 -19.33
CA VAL A 64 4.25 23.58 -17.92
C VAL A 64 5.61 23.33 -17.26
N ASP A 65 6.42 24.37 -17.20
CA ASP A 65 7.67 24.35 -16.46
C ASP A 65 7.30 24.39 -14.97
N VAL A 66 7.24 23.19 -14.37
CA VAL A 66 6.90 23.05 -12.95
C VAL A 66 8.04 23.65 -12.13
N PRO A 67 7.80 24.70 -11.33
CA PRO A 67 8.87 25.31 -10.56
C PRO A 67 9.61 24.30 -9.72
N PRO A 68 10.96 24.30 -9.69
CA PRO A 68 11.76 23.35 -8.92
C PRO A 68 11.34 23.23 -7.44
N ARG A 69 10.82 24.31 -6.87
CA ARG A 69 10.30 24.34 -5.50
C ARG A 69 9.10 23.43 -5.28
N VAL A 70 8.19 23.32 -6.25
CA VAL A 70 7.00 22.46 -6.13
C VAL A 70 7.39 21.00 -6.18
N LEU A 71 8.36 20.63 -7.02
CA LEU A 71 8.92 19.29 -7.05
C LEU A 71 9.64 18.94 -5.74
N ALA A 72 10.42 19.89 -5.19
CA ALA A 72 11.11 19.69 -3.91
C ALA A 72 10.15 19.46 -2.73
N TYR A 73 9.03 20.19 -2.68
CA TYR A 73 8.01 19.97 -1.65
C TYR A 73 7.32 18.61 -1.81
N GLY A 74 7.07 18.15 -3.05
CA GLY A 74 6.50 16.84 -3.33
C GLY A 74 7.40 15.71 -2.79
N HIS A 75 8.67 15.73 -3.12
CA HIS A 75 9.63 14.73 -2.67
C HIS A 75 9.83 14.73 -1.14
N ALA A 76 9.99 15.91 -0.53
CA ALA A 76 10.13 16.00 0.92
C ALA A 76 8.88 15.48 1.67
N HIS A 77 7.69 15.66 1.10
CA HIS A 77 6.46 15.13 1.67
C HIS A 77 6.37 13.61 1.53
N GLU A 78 6.76 13.06 0.37
CA GLU A 78 6.84 11.61 0.15
C GLU A 78 7.83 10.94 1.11
N GLU A 79 9.05 11.49 1.21
CA GLU A 79 10.08 10.98 2.12
C GLU A 79 9.61 10.98 3.58
N ARG A 80 8.91 12.03 4.00
CA ARG A 80 8.35 12.11 5.34
C ARG A 80 7.26 11.06 5.57
N LEU A 81 6.31 10.91 4.64
CA LEU A 81 5.25 9.90 4.71
C LEU A 81 5.84 8.48 4.70
N GLU A 82 6.85 8.24 3.88
CA GLU A 82 7.55 6.96 3.84
C GLU A 82 8.19 6.66 5.20
N SER A 83 8.93 7.60 5.77
CA SER A 83 9.58 7.44 7.07
C SER A 83 8.58 7.18 8.20
N GLU A 84 7.50 7.95 8.27
CA GLU A 84 6.43 7.79 9.27
C GLU A 84 5.72 6.43 9.10
N THR A 85 5.52 5.99 7.86
CA THR A 85 4.89 4.71 7.56
C THR A 85 5.80 3.54 7.90
N LEU A 86 7.10 3.61 7.57
CA LEU A 86 8.08 2.59 7.93
C LEU A 86 8.18 2.43 9.46
N GLU A 87 8.17 3.53 10.20
CA GLU A 87 8.19 3.49 11.66
C GLU A 87 6.91 2.85 12.23
N ARG A 88 5.75 3.11 11.61
CA ARG A 88 4.51 2.42 11.98
C ARG A 88 4.60 0.92 11.73
N LEU A 89 5.10 0.49 10.58
CA LEU A 89 5.30 -0.94 10.28
C LEU A 89 6.29 -1.60 11.25
N ARG A 90 7.34 -0.87 11.64
CA ARG A 90 8.32 -1.35 12.62
C ARG A 90 7.69 -1.69 13.96
N ARG A 91 6.68 -0.94 14.39
CA ARG A 91 5.97 -1.22 15.66
C ARG A 91 5.21 -2.56 15.66
N LEU A 92 4.98 -3.15 14.48
CA LEU A 92 4.35 -4.46 14.35
C LEU A 92 5.34 -5.62 14.43
N GLU A 93 6.64 -5.36 14.29
CA GLU A 93 7.67 -6.41 14.31
C GLU A 93 7.68 -7.26 15.60
N PRO A 94 7.44 -6.71 16.81
CA PRO A 94 7.36 -7.52 18.02
C PRO A 94 6.26 -8.60 17.96
N LEU A 95 5.21 -8.41 17.17
CA LEU A 95 4.16 -9.40 16.95
C LEU A 95 4.62 -10.55 16.04
N LEU A 96 5.72 -10.35 15.31
CA LEU A 96 6.36 -11.30 14.39
C LEU A 96 7.66 -11.89 14.97
N ASP A 97 7.78 -11.89 16.30
CA ASP A 97 8.98 -12.41 16.97
C ASP A 97 9.34 -13.81 16.48
N GLY A 98 10.62 -14.02 16.17
CA GLY A 98 11.16 -15.25 15.60
C GLY A 98 10.90 -15.45 14.10
N VAL A 99 10.36 -14.44 13.41
CA VAL A 99 10.10 -14.46 11.97
C VAL A 99 10.98 -13.40 11.28
N PRO A 100 11.70 -13.73 10.19
CA PRO A 100 12.38 -12.72 9.39
C PRO A 100 11.36 -11.74 8.78
N VAL A 101 11.51 -10.43 9.07
CA VAL A 101 10.58 -9.38 8.64
C VAL A 101 11.27 -8.36 7.76
N GLU A 102 10.63 -8.05 6.64
CA GLU A 102 10.98 -6.95 5.76
C GLU A 102 9.83 -5.92 5.73
N ARG A 103 10.12 -4.69 5.37
CA ARG A 103 9.16 -3.60 5.27
C ARG A 103 9.27 -2.92 3.92
N ALA A 104 8.13 -2.56 3.35
CA ALA A 104 8.06 -1.80 2.12
C ALA A 104 6.94 -0.76 2.19
N VAL A 105 7.17 0.39 1.61
CA VAL A 105 6.18 1.43 1.37
C VAL A 105 6.11 1.67 -0.14
N ARG A 106 4.89 1.75 -0.66
CA ARG A 106 4.62 2.07 -2.06
C ARG A 106 3.60 3.20 -2.13
N PHE A 107 3.63 3.92 -3.23
CA PHE A 107 2.70 5.01 -3.52
C PHE A 107 1.93 4.69 -4.80
N GLY A 108 0.61 4.77 -4.76
CA GLY A 108 -0.22 4.53 -5.93
C GLY A 108 -1.55 3.84 -5.66
N ASP A 109 -2.06 3.12 -6.66
CA ASP A 109 -3.26 2.30 -6.50
C ASP A 109 -2.94 1.06 -5.65
N VAL A 110 -3.73 0.85 -4.62
CA VAL A 110 -3.50 -0.19 -3.62
C VAL A 110 -3.39 -1.58 -4.25
N VAL A 111 -4.26 -1.93 -5.17
CA VAL A 111 -4.31 -3.26 -5.78
C VAL A 111 -3.13 -3.48 -6.73
N GLU A 112 -2.82 -2.48 -7.54
CA GLU A 112 -1.70 -2.53 -8.47
C GLU A 112 -0.36 -2.60 -7.74
N GLU A 113 -0.18 -1.81 -6.68
CA GLU A 113 1.06 -1.82 -5.92
C GLU A 113 1.24 -3.11 -5.12
N ILE A 114 0.15 -3.70 -4.58
CA ILE A 114 0.20 -5.03 -3.96
C ILE A 114 0.64 -6.09 -4.99
N ALA A 115 0.09 -6.04 -6.21
CA ALA A 115 0.45 -7.00 -7.25
C ALA A 115 1.92 -6.86 -7.68
N ARG A 116 2.39 -5.63 -7.89
CA ARG A 116 3.80 -5.36 -8.22
C ARG A 116 4.75 -5.83 -7.13
N GLU A 117 4.39 -5.58 -5.88
CA GLU A 117 5.22 -5.98 -4.74
C GLU A 117 5.20 -7.50 -4.55
N ALA A 118 4.07 -8.18 -4.80
CA ALA A 118 3.99 -9.63 -4.78
C ALA A 118 4.96 -10.26 -5.81
N ASP A 119 5.01 -9.71 -7.01
CA ASP A 119 5.94 -10.16 -8.04
C ASP A 119 7.40 -9.84 -7.67
N ALA A 120 7.69 -8.60 -7.24
CA ALA A 120 9.04 -8.17 -6.87
C ALA A 120 9.62 -8.95 -5.68
N PHE A 121 8.78 -9.28 -4.72
CA PHE A 121 9.15 -10.07 -3.55
C PHE A 121 9.21 -11.57 -3.85
N ASN A 122 8.70 -12.02 -5.01
CA ASN A 122 8.42 -13.42 -5.31
C ASN A 122 7.59 -14.06 -4.19
N ALA A 123 6.47 -13.42 -3.84
CA ALA A 123 5.60 -13.90 -2.79
C ALA A 123 4.97 -15.25 -3.16
N ASP A 124 4.89 -16.14 -2.17
CA ASP A 124 4.17 -17.42 -2.29
C ASP A 124 2.73 -17.30 -1.76
N LEU A 125 2.47 -16.27 -0.98
CA LEU A 125 1.18 -15.99 -0.35
C LEU A 125 1.01 -14.49 -0.14
N VAL A 126 -0.18 -13.97 -0.41
CA VAL A 126 -0.59 -12.62 0.00
C VAL A 126 -1.67 -12.73 1.08
N ALA A 127 -1.43 -12.15 2.24
CA ALA A 127 -2.36 -12.18 3.36
C ALA A 127 -2.98 -10.80 3.58
N VAL A 128 -4.30 -10.68 3.38
CA VAL A 128 -5.03 -9.40 3.47
C VAL A 128 -6.12 -9.44 4.52
N THR A 129 -6.37 -8.31 5.17
CA THR A 129 -7.57 -8.15 5.99
C THR A 129 -8.76 -7.80 5.12
N GLN A 130 -9.87 -8.47 5.36
CA GLN A 130 -11.12 -8.22 4.70
C GLN A 130 -12.08 -7.50 5.66
N ARG A 131 -12.63 -6.36 5.26
CA ARG A 131 -13.74 -5.74 5.98
C ARG A 131 -14.99 -6.62 5.89
N ARG A 132 -15.71 -6.80 6.99
CA ARG A 132 -17.04 -7.40 6.96
C ARG A 132 -17.95 -6.58 6.03
N ARG A 133 -18.78 -7.30 5.25
CA ARG A 133 -19.78 -6.71 4.36
C ARG A 133 -20.64 -5.69 5.11
N SER A 134 -20.48 -4.41 4.77
CA SER A 134 -21.55 -3.46 5.03
C SER A 134 -22.56 -3.61 3.90
N TRP A 135 -23.79 -3.98 4.22
CA TRP A 135 -24.86 -4.13 3.24
C TRP A 135 -25.19 -2.82 2.52
N TRP A 136 -24.75 -1.67 3.07
CA TRP A 136 -24.93 -0.34 2.54
C TRP A 136 -23.93 0.08 1.45
N ARG A 137 -22.84 -0.63 1.26
CA ARG A 137 -21.80 -0.31 0.28
C ARG A 137 -21.29 -1.55 -0.47
N PRO A 138 -22.10 -2.11 -1.39
CA PRO A 138 -21.64 -3.23 -2.22
C PRO A 138 -20.51 -2.85 -3.18
N ALA A 139 -20.38 -1.55 -3.50
CA ALA A 139 -19.40 -1.06 -4.49
C ALA A 139 -17.95 -1.00 -3.98
N LEU A 140 -17.69 -1.11 -2.67
CA LEU A 140 -16.34 -1.36 -2.16
C LEU A 140 -16.07 -2.87 -2.26
N ALA A 141 -16.12 -3.38 -3.48
CA ALA A 141 -15.66 -4.72 -3.81
C ALA A 141 -14.30 -4.92 -3.15
N ARG A 142 -14.29 -5.84 -2.28
CA ARG A 142 -13.28 -6.28 -1.36
C ARG A 142 -11.91 -6.17 -1.98
N ILE A 143 -11.01 -5.45 -1.35
CA ILE A 143 -9.60 -5.38 -1.78
C ILE A 143 -9.09 -6.79 -2.01
N ALA A 144 -9.44 -7.75 -1.14
CA ALA A 144 -9.08 -9.15 -1.28
C ALA A 144 -9.52 -9.76 -2.63
N ASP A 145 -10.75 -9.49 -3.11
CA ASP A 145 -11.23 -10.04 -4.37
C ASP A 145 -10.53 -9.38 -5.57
N ARG A 146 -10.27 -8.08 -5.49
CA ARG A 146 -9.52 -7.35 -6.52
C ARG A 146 -8.06 -7.80 -6.56
N VAL A 147 -7.45 -8.03 -5.40
CA VAL A 147 -6.08 -8.56 -5.31
C VAL A 147 -6.03 -9.97 -5.87
N ARG A 148 -6.98 -10.86 -5.53
CA ARG A 148 -7.06 -12.22 -6.10
C ARG A 148 -7.14 -12.23 -7.62
N ALA A 149 -7.87 -11.28 -8.19
CA ALA A 149 -7.98 -11.16 -9.64
C ALA A 149 -6.69 -10.69 -10.32
N ARG A 150 -5.76 -10.11 -9.55
CA ARG A 150 -4.56 -9.45 -10.07
C ARG A 150 -3.27 -10.23 -9.80
N VAL A 151 -3.18 -10.92 -8.67
CA VAL A 151 -2.00 -11.71 -8.30
C VAL A 151 -2.13 -13.16 -8.77
N ARG A 152 -0.99 -13.81 -9.00
CA ARG A 152 -0.93 -15.22 -9.43
C ARG A 152 -0.77 -16.20 -8.27
N VAL A 153 -0.63 -15.69 -7.08
CA VAL A 153 -0.39 -16.47 -5.87
C VAL A 153 -1.65 -16.54 -5.00
N PRO A 154 -1.78 -17.54 -4.12
CA PRO A 154 -2.90 -17.64 -3.18
C PRO A 154 -3.06 -16.37 -2.35
N VAL A 155 -4.31 -15.98 -2.08
CA VAL A 155 -4.66 -14.85 -1.23
C VAL A 155 -5.42 -15.34 -0.02
N LEU A 156 -4.83 -15.22 1.15
CA LEU A 156 -5.47 -15.45 2.44
C LEU A 156 -6.20 -14.17 2.86
N ALA A 157 -7.51 -14.25 2.98
CA ALA A 157 -8.32 -13.12 3.46
C ALA A 157 -8.84 -13.42 4.86
N LEU A 158 -8.47 -12.58 5.83
CA LEU A 158 -8.98 -12.66 7.18
C LEU A 158 -10.07 -11.64 7.39
N SER A 159 -11.24 -12.08 7.80
CA SER A 159 -12.30 -11.19 8.25
C SER A 159 -11.90 -10.63 9.61
N GLY A 160 -11.63 -9.33 9.68
CA GLY A 160 -11.41 -8.67 10.95
C GLY A 160 -12.62 -8.93 11.86
N GLY A 161 -12.38 -9.58 13.00
CA GLY A 161 -13.39 -9.79 14.03
C GLY A 161 -14.03 -8.48 14.47
N ALA A 162 -15.22 -8.59 15.00
CA ALA A 162 -16.01 -7.46 15.53
C ALA A 162 -15.23 -6.71 16.61
#